data_7aa921763b560b99f99f915086b656b6
#
_entry.id   7aa921763b560b99f99f915086b656b6
#
_cell.length_a   1.000
_cell.length_b   1.000
_cell.length_c   1.000
_cell.angle_alpha   90.00
_cell.angle_beta   90.00
_cell.angle_gamma   90.00
#
_symmetry.space_group_name_H-M   'P 1'
#
loop_
_entity.id
_entity.type
_entity.pdbx_description
1 polymer ?
#
loop_
_entity_poly.entity_id
_entity_poly.type
_entity_poly.pdbx_seq_one_letter_code
_entity_poly.pdbx_strand_id
1 'polypeptide(L)'
;MPGFEEDRDYFNPDGTTNKKSVLNGATPKVASDALSFAKVFLYMFMYLAITAVVAFGVSYLINHFYQQSVAAGGTGEEVLMPYLYAMIAAIVVLLILGLIINFVVIRGKRSVLIPSIIYSIVMGGVLSFVVIFVDNWTLIGMAFGITSGVFLLMGLIALVSKGNFAPLGMLALGLLLGSGILALTNFFLQSETIYWIVSFAIFAAIMFITMFDIWNVKKIVTSGAEDKNISYYCAFVIYLDFIRLFIRILYYLAIIFAKRK
;
A
#
# COMPACT_ATOMS: atom_id res chain seq x y z
N MET A 1 -2.60 43.59 -17.70
CA MET A 1 -3.83 42.87 -17.42
C MET A 1 -3.93 41.69 -18.40
N PRO A 2 -3.50 40.47 -18.04
CA PRO A 2 -3.66 39.28 -18.88
C PRO A 2 -4.88 38.51 -18.38
N GLY A 3 -6.03 38.76 -18.90
CA GLY A 3 -7.26 38.06 -18.47
C GLY A 3 -8.43 38.14 -19.45
N PHE A 4 -8.30 38.95 -20.52
CA PHE A 4 -9.42 39.21 -21.44
C PHE A 4 -9.34 38.48 -22.80
N GLU A 5 -8.27 37.74 -23.08
CA GLU A 5 -8.15 37.02 -24.36
C GLU A 5 -8.63 35.57 -24.27
N GLU A 6 -8.64 34.95 -23.06
CA GLU A 6 -9.04 33.56 -22.86
C GLU A 6 -10.57 33.35 -22.89
N ASP A 7 -11.36 34.42 -22.68
CA ASP A 7 -12.84 34.35 -22.68
C ASP A 7 -13.48 34.42 -24.08
N ARG A 8 -12.73 34.83 -25.13
CA ARG A 8 -13.28 35.04 -26.49
C ARG A 8 -13.62 33.73 -27.21
N ASP A 9 -12.95 32.66 -26.89
CA ASP A 9 -13.17 31.36 -27.55
C ASP A 9 -14.42 30.60 -27.03
N TYR A 10 -15.03 31.09 -25.95
CA TYR A 10 -16.22 30.49 -25.36
C TYR A 10 -17.54 31.10 -25.87
N PHE A 11 -17.49 32.21 -26.57
CA PHE A 11 -18.69 32.88 -27.06
C PHE A 11 -18.65 33.01 -28.60
N ASN A 12 -19.82 32.74 -29.19
CA ASN A 12 -20.03 33.06 -30.62
C ASN A 12 -20.06 34.58 -30.84
N PRO A 13 -19.87 35.08 -32.10
CA PRO A 13 -19.95 36.47 -32.40
C PRO A 13 -21.30 37.11 -32.08
N ASP A 14 -22.35 36.33 -31.89
CA ASP A 14 -23.71 36.75 -31.50
C ASP A 14 -23.91 36.82 -29.98
N GLY A 15 -22.87 36.60 -29.18
CA GLY A 15 -22.95 36.60 -27.69
C GLY A 15 -23.51 35.33 -27.07
N THR A 16 -23.80 34.29 -27.85
CA THR A 16 -24.26 33.01 -27.35
C THR A 16 -23.06 32.11 -26.98
N THR A 17 -23.20 31.31 -25.92
CA THR A 17 -22.17 30.38 -25.50
C THR A 17 -21.93 29.28 -26.54
N ASN A 18 -20.68 29.14 -26.96
CA ASN A 18 -20.30 28.05 -27.86
C ASN A 18 -20.34 26.73 -27.14
N LYS A 19 -21.46 25.98 -27.25
CA LYS A 19 -21.65 24.65 -26.62
C LYS A 19 -20.55 23.68 -26.93
N LYS A 20 -19.87 23.76 -28.09
CA LYS A 20 -18.76 22.86 -28.44
C LYS A 20 -17.49 23.19 -27.66
N SER A 21 -17.19 24.48 -27.44
CA SER A 21 -16.00 24.86 -26.65
C SER A 21 -16.19 24.59 -25.15
N VAL A 22 -17.40 24.80 -24.62
CA VAL A 22 -17.75 24.46 -23.24
C VAL A 22 -17.70 22.94 -23.01
N LEU A 23 -18.19 22.14 -23.96
CA LEU A 23 -18.11 20.67 -23.90
C LEU A 23 -16.66 20.15 -24.08
N ASN A 24 -15.87 20.79 -24.94
CA ASN A 24 -14.47 20.39 -25.15
C ASN A 24 -13.54 20.84 -24.02
N GLY A 25 -13.87 21.91 -23.29
CA GLY A 25 -13.05 22.39 -22.17
C GLY A 25 -13.28 21.65 -20.84
N ALA A 26 -14.50 21.17 -20.59
CA ALA A 26 -14.86 20.53 -19.32
C ALA A 26 -14.67 19.00 -19.29
N THR A 27 -14.89 18.34 -20.44
CA THR A 27 -14.81 16.87 -20.54
C THR A 27 -13.40 16.29 -20.64
N PRO A 28 -12.40 16.92 -21.28
CA PRO A 28 -11.07 16.32 -21.42
C PRO A 28 -10.33 16.21 -20.08
N LYS A 29 -10.42 17.21 -19.21
CA LYS A 29 -9.65 17.25 -17.96
C LYS A 29 -10.16 16.21 -16.95
N VAL A 30 -11.48 16.11 -16.75
CA VAL A 30 -12.09 15.11 -15.86
C VAL A 30 -11.83 13.69 -16.38
N ALA A 31 -11.88 13.48 -17.69
CA ALA A 31 -11.58 12.20 -18.30
C ALA A 31 -10.08 11.83 -18.19
N SER A 32 -9.17 12.82 -18.35
CA SER A 32 -7.72 12.59 -18.17
C SER A 32 -7.37 12.28 -16.72
N ASP A 33 -7.94 12.99 -15.77
CA ASP A 33 -7.73 12.73 -14.33
C ASP A 33 -8.25 11.34 -13.95
N ALA A 34 -9.45 10.96 -14.39
CA ALA A 34 -10.00 9.62 -14.16
C ALA A 34 -9.12 8.51 -14.78
N LEU A 35 -8.61 8.72 -15.99
CA LEU A 35 -7.71 7.78 -16.65
C LEU A 35 -6.37 7.65 -15.91
N SER A 36 -5.85 8.73 -15.38
CA SER A 36 -4.60 8.77 -14.60
C SER A 36 -4.78 8.04 -13.26
N PHE A 37 -5.92 8.22 -12.57
CA PHE A 37 -6.28 7.39 -11.41
C PHE A 37 -6.39 5.91 -11.75
N ALA A 38 -7.08 5.56 -12.83
CA ALA A 38 -7.22 4.17 -13.26
C ALA A 38 -5.85 3.51 -13.51
N LYS A 39 -4.88 4.23 -14.11
CA LYS A 39 -3.50 3.75 -14.29
C LYS A 39 -2.81 3.47 -12.96
N VAL A 40 -2.92 4.39 -11.98
CA VAL A 40 -2.32 4.21 -10.64
C VAL A 40 -2.87 2.96 -9.96
N PHE A 41 -4.19 2.77 -9.96
CA PHE A 41 -4.80 1.57 -9.38
C PHE A 41 -4.44 0.29 -10.14
N LEU A 42 -4.36 0.34 -11.47
CA LEU A 42 -3.93 -0.81 -12.28
C LEU A 42 -2.51 -1.26 -11.91
N TYR A 43 -1.56 -0.34 -11.78
CA TYR A 43 -0.20 -0.67 -11.34
C TYR A 43 -0.16 -1.17 -9.89
N MET A 44 -0.95 -0.59 -8.99
CA MET A 44 -1.12 -1.11 -7.63
C MET A 44 -1.59 -2.56 -7.64
N PHE A 45 -2.65 -2.88 -8.41
CA PHE A 45 -3.13 -4.25 -8.55
C PHE A 45 -2.08 -5.19 -9.15
N MET A 46 -1.29 -4.72 -10.10
CA MET A 46 -0.17 -5.49 -10.65
C MET A 46 0.85 -5.83 -9.56
N TYR A 47 1.25 -4.88 -8.70
CA TYR A 47 2.16 -5.14 -7.59
C TYR A 47 1.57 -6.11 -6.58
N LEU A 48 0.29 -5.98 -6.24
CA LEU A 48 -0.42 -6.90 -5.35
C LEU A 48 -0.50 -8.32 -5.95
N ALA A 49 -0.80 -8.44 -7.24
CA ALA A 49 -0.86 -9.73 -7.93
C ALA A 49 0.51 -10.43 -7.94
N ILE A 50 1.59 -9.71 -8.25
CA ILE A 50 2.96 -10.24 -8.18
C ILE A 50 3.26 -10.74 -6.77
N THR A 51 2.98 -9.91 -5.76
CA THR A 51 3.19 -10.26 -4.34
C THR A 51 2.41 -11.52 -3.95
N ALA A 52 1.15 -11.63 -4.36
CA ALA A 52 0.31 -12.78 -4.05
C ALA A 52 0.83 -14.06 -4.74
N VAL A 53 1.14 -14.00 -6.04
CA VAL A 53 1.67 -15.16 -6.78
C VAL A 53 2.97 -15.66 -6.16
N VAL A 54 3.87 -14.76 -5.80
CA VAL A 54 5.14 -15.13 -5.16
C VAL A 54 4.90 -15.67 -3.76
N ALA A 55 4.03 -15.06 -2.95
CA ALA A 55 3.74 -15.51 -1.59
C ALA A 55 3.17 -16.94 -1.58
N PHE A 56 2.22 -17.21 -2.45
CA PHE A 56 1.63 -18.55 -2.57
C PHE A 56 2.59 -19.57 -3.19
N GLY A 57 3.35 -19.17 -4.21
CA GLY A 57 4.33 -20.04 -4.86
C GLY A 57 5.45 -20.46 -3.90
N VAL A 58 6.03 -19.52 -3.17
CA VAL A 58 7.08 -19.79 -2.17
C VAL A 58 6.53 -20.62 -1.01
N SER A 59 5.33 -20.29 -0.50
CA SER A 59 4.67 -21.06 0.56
C SER A 59 4.44 -22.52 0.14
N TYR A 60 3.96 -22.76 -1.08
CA TYR A 60 3.77 -24.09 -1.63
C TYR A 60 5.10 -24.88 -1.72
N LEU A 61 6.15 -24.24 -2.24
CA LEU A 61 7.47 -24.86 -2.36
C LEU A 61 8.05 -25.23 -1.00
N ILE A 62 8.02 -24.32 -0.03
CA ILE A 62 8.54 -24.57 1.32
C ILE A 62 7.77 -25.70 1.99
N ASN A 63 6.43 -25.69 1.89
CA ASN A 63 5.62 -26.77 2.46
C ASN A 63 5.92 -28.12 1.79
N HIS A 64 6.10 -28.14 0.47
CA HIS A 64 6.44 -29.37 -0.27
C HIS A 64 7.80 -29.94 0.21
N PHE A 65 8.84 -29.12 0.28
CA PHE A 65 10.15 -29.57 0.77
C PHE A 65 10.14 -29.98 2.24
N TYR A 66 9.36 -29.28 3.07
CA TYR A 66 9.17 -29.64 4.48
C TYR A 66 8.56 -31.05 4.61
N GLN A 67 7.46 -31.31 3.89
CA GLN A 67 6.81 -32.62 3.90
C GLN A 67 7.73 -33.73 3.37
N GLN A 68 8.53 -33.45 2.34
CA GLN A 68 9.50 -34.39 1.80
C GLN A 68 10.61 -34.71 2.81
N SER A 69 11.14 -33.72 3.52
CA SER A 69 12.14 -33.91 4.57
C SER A 69 11.59 -34.78 5.71
N VAL A 70 10.36 -34.50 6.19
CA VAL A 70 9.69 -35.27 7.24
C VAL A 70 9.43 -36.70 6.78
N ALA A 71 8.97 -36.92 5.54
CA ALA A 71 8.74 -38.26 4.98
C ALA A 71 10.03 -39.08 4.85
N ALA A 72 11.18 -38.44 4.66
CA ALA A 72 12.50 -39.04 4.63
C ALA A 72 13.07 -39.36 6.05
N GLY A 73 12.31 -39.05 7.11
CA GLY A 73 12.73 -39.26 8.51
C GLY A 73 13.51 -38.09 9.13
N GLY A 74 13.55 -36.95 8.44
CA GLY A 74 14.12 -35.68 8.95
C GLY A 74 13.15 -34.93 9.86
N THR A 75 13.66 -33.94 10.59
CA THR A 75 12.86 -33.07 11.48
C THR A 75 12.13 -31.95 10.76
N GLY A 76 12.45 -31.69 9.48
CA GLY A 76 11.98 -30.52 8.72
C GLY A 76 12.71 -29.21 9.06
N GLU A 77 13.51 -29.19 10.14
CA GLU A 77 14.31 -28.00 10.51
C GLU A 77 15.32 -27.61 9.46
N GLU A 78 15.85 -28.61 8.73
CA GLU A 78 16.78 -28.42 7.60
C GLU A 78 16.20 -27.52 6.49
N VAL A 79 14.87 -27.46 6.36
CA VAL A 79 14.16 -26.62 5.40
C VAL A 79 13.77 -25.30 6.04
N LEU A 80 13.26 -25.32 7.29
CA LEU A 80 12.75 -24.12 7.95
C LEU A 80 13.83 -23.13 8.36
N MET A 81 15.00 -23.60 8.82
CA MET A 81 16.05 -22.70 9.28
C MET A 81 16.65 -21.84 8.16
N PRO A 82 17.07 -22.41 7.00
CA PRO A 82 17.53 -21.59 5.88
C PRO A 82 16.46 -20.61 5.38
N TYR A 83 15.18 -21.02 5.38
CA TYR A 83 14.08 -20.16 5.01
C TYR A 83 13.92 -18.96 5.96
N LEU A 84 14.02 -19.15 7.28
CA LEU A 84 13.99 -18.07 8.27
C LEU A 84 15.15 -17.07 8.06
N TYR A 85 16.36 -17.55 7.80
CA TYR A 85 17.50 -16.69 7.51
C TYR A 85 17.28 -15.89 6.21
N ALA A 86 16.77 -16.55 5.16
CA ALA A 86 16.42 -15.89 3.90
C ALA A 86 15.35 -14.82 4.09
N MET A 87 14.34 -15.06 4.95
CA MET A 87 13.30 -14.10 5.28
C MET A 87 13.87 -12.85 6.01
N ILE A 88 14.77 -13.05 6.98
CA ILE A 88 15.43 -11.93 7.68
C ILE A 88 16.23 -11.10 6.68
N ALA A 89 17.01 -11.76 5.80
CA ALA A 89 17.75 -11.08 4.74
C ALA A 89 16.80 -10.31 3.79
N ALA A 90 15.67 -10.90 3.41
CA ALA A 90 14.66 -10.26 2.57
C ALA A 90 14.07 -8.99 3.20
N ILE A 91 13.83 -8.97 4.51
CA ILE A 91 13.38 -7.76 5.22
C ILE A 91 14.41 -6.63 5.11
N VAL A 92 15.70 -6.94 5.27
CA VAL A 92 16.77 -5.95 5.10
C VAL A 92 16.82 -5.43 3.64
N VAL A 93 16.66 -6.32 2.67
CA VAL A 93 16.58 -5.95 1.25
C VAL A 93 15.37 -5.04 0.98
N LEU A 94 14.20 -5.31 1.57
CA LEU A 94 13.02 -4.45 1.46
C LEU A 94 13.26 -3.04 2.00
N LEU A 95 13.95 -2.92 3.14
CA LEU A 95 14.31 -1.60 3.69
C LEU A 95 15.21 -0.83 2.73
N ILE A 96 16.24 -1.48 2.19
CA ILE A 96 17.16 -0.87 1.23
C ILE A 96 16.44 -0.48 -0.07
N LEU A 97 15.61 -1.38 -0.64
CA LEU A 97 14.84 -1.11 -1.84
C LEU A 97 13.85 0.04 -1.64
N GLY A 98 13.19 0.10 -0.49
CA GLY A 98 12.30 1.22 -0.15
C GLY A 98 13.03 2.56 -0.14
N LEU A 99 14.22 2.64 0.43
CA LEU A 99 15.07 3.83 0.38
C LEU A 99 15.51 4.16 -1.06
N ILE A 100 15.92 3.17 -1.84
CA ILE A 100 16.31 3.35 -3.25
C ILE A 100 15.15 3.92 -4.07
N ILE A 101 13.94 3.39 -3.93
CA ILE A 101 12.77 3.85 -4.68
C ILE A 101 12.49 5.32 -4.36
N ASN A 102 12.47 5.72 -3.09
CA ASN A 102 12.30 7.12 -2.71
C ASN A 102 13.40 8.02 -3.28
N PHE A 103 14.65 7.56 -3.26
CA PHE A 103 15.78 8.32 -3.75
C PHE A 103 15.77 8.48 -5.29
N VAL A 104 15.33 7.44 -6.02
CA VAL A 104 15.17 7.45 -7.48
C VAL A 104 14.10 8.45 -7.91
N VAL A 105 12.99 8.52 -7.15
CA VAL A 105 11.92 9.50 -7.39
C VAL A 105 12.42 10.93 -7.24
N ILE A 106 13.14 11.21 -6.15
CA ILE A 106 13.66 12.56 -5.88
C ILE A 106 14.62 13.01 -7.00
N ARG A 107 15.40 12.09 -7.55
CA ARG A 107 16.34 12.41 -8.64
C ARG A 107 15.72 12.49 -10.04
N GLY A 108 14.50 11.99 -10.24
CA GLY A 108 13.72 12.12 -11.48
C GLY A 108 14.30 11.50 -12.76
N LYS A 109 15.43 10.80 -12.68
CA LYS A 109 16.20 10.38 -13.88
C LYS A 109 15.99 8.92 -14.30
N ARG A 110 15.37 8.05 -13.49
CA ARG A 110 15.22 6.61 -13.77
C ARG A 110 13.80 6.13 -13.51
N SER A 111 13.40 5.08 -14.22
CA SER A 111 12.10 4.45 -14.01
C SER A 111 12.00 3.80 -12.63
N VAL A 112 10.89 4.06 -11.93
CA VAL A 112 10.56 3.48 -10.62
C VAL A 112 9.93 2.09 -10.77
N LEU A 113 9.46 1.74 -11.96
CA LEU A 113 8.72 0.50 -12.21
C LEU A 113 9.54 -0.76 -11.83
N ILE A 114 10.78 -0.86 -12.30
CA ILE A 114 11.62 -2.05 -12.07
C ILE A 114 11.93 -2.24 -10.58
N PRO A 115 12.41 -1.22 -9.83
CA PRO A 115 12.61 -1.38 -8.39
C PRO A 115 11.34 -1.75 -7.63
N SER A 116 10.17 -1.23 -8.04
CA SER A 116 8.89 -1.55 -7.41
C SER A 116 8.44 -2.99 -7.67
N ILE A 117 8.68 -3.52 -8.87
CA ILE A 117 8.43 -4.94 -9.19
C ILE A 117 9.34 -5.83 -8.34
N ILE A 118 10.64 -5.52 -8.25
CA ILE A 118 11.59 -6.28 -7.42
C ILE A 118 11.13 -6.24 -5.96
N TYR A 119 10.72 -5.08 -5.47
CA TYR A 119 10.14 -4.94 -4.13
C TYR A 119 8.94 -5.85 -3.92
N SER A 120 8.01 -5.90 -4.89
CA SER A 120 6.80 -6.74 -4.81
C SER A 120 7.12 -8.23 -4.78
N ILE A 121 8.16 -8.67 -5.52
CA ILE A 121 8.64 -10.06 -5.51
C ILE A 121 9.23 -10.40 -4.13
N VAL A 122 10.14 -9.57 -3.62
CA VAL A 122 10.76 -9.80 -2.30
C VAL A 122 9.71 -9.76 -1.18
N MET A 123 8.75 -8.83 -1.27
CA MET A 123 7.63 -8.73 -0.32
C MET A 123 6.74 -9.97 -0.36
N GLY A 124 6.51 -10.56 -1.54
CA GLY A 124 5.82 -11.85 -1.67
C GLY A 124 6.55 -12.97 -0.95
N GLY A 125 7.89 -13.02 -1.06
CA GLY A 125 8.73 -13.95 -0.31
C GLY A 125 8.58 -13.79 1.20
N VAL A 126 8.52 -12.57 1.72
CA VAL A 126 8.29 -12.31 3.15
C VAL A 126 6.87 -12.68 3.56
N LEU A 127 5.86 -12.37 2.74
CA LEU A 127 4.47 -12.73 3.04
C LEU A 127 4.20 -14.23 2.95
N SER A 128 5.02 -15.01 2.25
CA SER A 128 4.90 -16.47 2.22
C SER A 128 5.04 -17.08 3.63
N PHE A 129 5.83 -16.48 4.51
CA PHE A 129 5.91 -16.84 5.92
C PHE A 129 4.54 -16.72 6.62
N VAL A 130 3.82 -15.63 6.37
CA VAL A 130 2.48 -15.43 6.94
C VAL A 130 1.51 -16.50 6.43
N VAL A 131 1.58 -16.86 5.14
CA VAL A 131 0.74 -17.92 4.55
C VAL A 131 1.01 -19.27 5.20
N ILE A 132 2.29 -19.62 5.44
CA ILE A 132 2.69 -20.87 6.09
C ILE A 132 2.20 -20.93 7.55
N PHE A 133 2.41 -19.84 8.33
CA PHE A 133 2.07 -19.83 9.75
C PHE A 133 0.58 -19.73 10.03
N VAL A 134 -0.18 -19.04 9.19
CA VAL A 134 -1.64 -18.91 9.36
C VAL A 134 -2.34 -20.22 9.00
N ASP A 135 -1.83 -20.96 8.02
CA ASP A 135 -2.35 -22.25 7.51
C ASP A 135 -3.89 -22.31 7.44
N ASN A 136 -4.52 -21.18 7.14
CA ASN A 136 -5.96 -21.04 7.06
C ASN A 136 -6.35 -20.08 5.93
N TRP A 137 -6.69 -20.65 4.79
CA TRP A 137 -7.08 -19.92 3.58
C TRP A 137 -8.30 -19.01 3.77
N THR A 138 -9.27 -19.48 4.58
CA THR A 138 -10.47 -18.71 4.90
C THR A 138 -10.10 -17.43 5.65
N LEU A 139 -9.16 -17.52 6.58
CA LEU A 139 -8.70 -16.38 7.38
C LEU A 139 -7.95 -15.36 6.53
N ILE A 140 -7.08 -15.83 5.63
CA ILE A 140 -6.35 -14.96 4.67
C ILE A 140 -7.35 -14.27 3.74
N GLY A 141 -8.34 -15.01 3.21
CA GLY A 141 -9.39 -14.46 2.34
C GLY A 141 -10.25 -13.43 3.07
N MET A 142 -10.65 -13.68 4.32
CA MET A 142 -11.38 -12.71 5.14
C MET A 142 -10.55 -11.46 5.41
N ALA A 143 -9.26 -11.62 5.75
CA ALA A 143 -8.36 -10.49 5.95
C ALA A 143 -8.26 -9.63 4.70
N PHE A 144 -8.12 -10.24 3.52
CA PHE A 144 -8.06 -9.54 2.25
C PHE A 144 -9.36 -8.79 1.94
N GLY A 145 -10.52 -9.43 2.14
CA GLY A 145 -11.83 -8.82 1.93
C GLY A 145 -12.07 -7.62 2.85
N ILE A 146 -11.77 -7.76 4.16
CA ILE A 146 -11.91 -6.66 5.12
C ILE A 146 -10.94 -5.52 4.77
N THR A 147 -9.68 -5.85 4.46
CA THR A 147 -8.68 -4.84 4.05
C THR A 147 -9.14 -4.07 2.83
N SER A 148 -9.65 -4.77 1.82
CA SER A 148 -10.17 -4.14 0.60
C SER A 148 -11.34 -3.21 0.90
N GLY A 149 -12.27 -3.62 1.76
CA GLY A 149 -13.41 -2.80 2.19
C GLY A 149 -12.97 -1.54 2.94
N VAL A 150 -12.09 -1.67 3.93
CA VAL A 150 -11.55 -0.54 4.70
C VAL A 150 -10.75 0.40 3.79
N PHE A 151 -9.91 -0.15 2.91
CA PHE A 151 -9.11 0.63 1.98
C PHE A 151 -9.98 1.42 0.99
N LEU A 152 -11.03 0.80 0.44
CA LEU A 152 -12.00 1.47 -0.43
C LEU A 152 -12.74 2.60 0.30
N LEU A 153 -13.18 2.38 1.53
CA LEU A 153 -13.83 3.43 2.33
C LEU A 153 -12.91 4.62 2.58
N MET A 154 -11.67 4.37 3.00
CA MET A 154 -10.67 5.42 3.19
C MET A 154 -10.36 6.15 1.87
N GLY A 155 -10.24 5.39 0.78
CA GLY A 155 -10.04 5.93 -0.55
C GLY A 155 -11.17 6.86 -0.99
N LEU A 156 -12.43 6.43 -0.81
CA LEU A 156 -13.60 7.25 -1.13
C LEU A 156 -13.61 8.54 -0.30
N ILE A 157 -13.36 8.47 1.01
CA ILE A 157 -13.30 9.65 1.87
C ILE A 157 -12.21 10.62 1.39
N ALA A 158 -11.00 10.12 1.12
CA ALA A 158 -9.87 10.94 0.66
C ALA A 158 -10.12 11.57 -0.73
N LEU A 159 -10.76 10.82 -1.66
CA LEU A 159 -11.04 11.28 -3.02
C LEU A 159 -12.20 12.28 -3.08
N VAL A 160 -13.27 12.06 -2.32
CA VAL A 160 -14.45 12.94 -2.33
C VAL A 160 -14.23 14.21 -1.50
N SER A 161 -13.47 14.11 -0.42
CA SER A 161 -13.23 15.25 0.46
C SER A 161 -12.47 16.38 -0.24
N LYS A 162 -12.91 17.60 0.00
CA LYS A 162 -12.23 18.85 -0.40
C LYS A 162 -11.26 19.36 0.69
N GLY A 163 -11.22 18.68 1.85
CA GLY A 163 -10.41 19.07 3.00
C GLY A 163 -8.90 18.88 2.80
N ASN A 164 -8.14 19.50 3.68
CA ASN A 164 -6.69 19.29 3.77
C ASN A 164 -6.40 18.13 4.72
N PHE A 165 -5.79 17.06 4.22
CA PHE A 165 -5.43 15.88 5.00
C PHE A 165 -3.97 15.92 5.54
N ALA A 166 -3.23 17.01 5.33
CA ALA A 166 -1.88 17.16 5.87
C ALA A 166 -1.81 16.99 7.41
N PRO A 167 -2.79 17.47 8.21
CA PRO A 167 -2.81 17.21 9.64
C PRO A 167 -2.89 15.73 10.02
N LEU A 168 -3.55 14.88 9.19
CA LEU A 168 -3.61 13.44 9.44
C LEU A 168 -2.24 12.77 9.29
N GLY A 169 -1.43 13.22 8.32
CA GLY A 169 -0.06 12.75 8.18
C GLY A 169 0.81 13.07 9.40
N MET A 170 0.68 14.29 9.94
CA MET A 170 1.38 14.68 11.17
C MET A 170 0.89 13.90 12.40
N LEU A 171 -0.42 13.71 12.53
CA LEU A 171 -1.01 12.91 13.60
C LEU A 171 -0.53 11.45 13.54
N ALA A 172 -0.48 10.87 12.34
CA ALA A 172 0.02 9.51 12.13
C ALA A 172 1.49 9.37 12.54
N LEU A 173 2.35 10.35 12.18
CA LEU A 173 3.74 10.37 12.62
C LEU A 173 3.84 10.45 14.15
N GLY A 174 3.05 11.31 14.80
CA GLY A 174 2.98 11.40 16.25
C GLY A 174 2.57 10.08 16.92
N LEU A 175 1.56 9.42 16.36
CA LEU A 175 1.12 8.09 16.83
C LEU A 175 2.19 7.02 16.64
N LEU A 176 2.90 7.00 15.50
CA LEU A 176 3.99 6.05 15.26
C LEU A 176 5.16 6.27 16.23
N LEU A 177 5.60 7.51 16.41
CA LEU A 177 6.69 7.83 17.35
C LEU A 177 6.28 7.52 18.79
N GLY A 178 5.09 7.95 19.21
CA GLY A 178 4.55 7.67 20.55
C GLY A 178 4.37 6.17 20.81
N SER A 179 3.82 5.45 19.87
CA SER A 179 3.68 4.00 19.98
C SER A 179 5.02 3.29 19.98
N GLY A 180 6.03 3.80 19.26
CA GLY A 180 7.40 3.28 19.28
C GLY A 180 8.04 3.42 20.67
N ILE A 181 7.90 4.59 21.32
CA ILE A 181 8.40 4.83 22.68
C ILE A 181 7.68 3.91 23.67
N LEU A 182 6.34 3.82 23.58
CA LEU A 182 5.56 2.93 24.44
C LEU A 182 5.91 1.44 24.23
N ALA A 183 6.19 1.03 22.99
CA ALA A 183 6.63 -0.33 22.69
C ALA A 183 7.98 -0.64 23.33
N LEU A 184 8.95 0.30 23.27
CA LEU A 184 10.24 0.17 23.95
C LEU A 184 10.06 0.09 25.47
N THR A 185 9.20 0.91 26.05
CA THR A 185 8.88 0.86 27.47
C THR A 185 8.24 -0.48 27.84
N ASN A 186 7.33 -0.98 26.99
CA ASN A 186 6.64 -2.25 27.25
C ASN A 186 7.56 -3.48 27.10
N PHE A 187 8.68 -3.35 26.38
CA PHE A 187 9.69 -4.41 26.34
C PHE A 187 10.22 -4.74 27.74
N PHE A 188 10.33 -3.73 28.63
CA PHE A 188 10.76 -3.91 30.02
C PHE A 188 9.59 -4.24 30.98
N LEU A 189 8.41 -3.62 30.76
CA LEU A 189 7.26 -3.78 31.65
C LEU A 189 6.43 -5.04 31.37
N GLN A 190 6.49 -5.59 30.16
CA GLN A 190 5.74 -6.79 29.69
C GLN A 190 4.23 -6.70 29.98
N SER A 191 3.65 -5.50 29.95
CA SER A 191 2.24 -5.27 30.23
C SER A 191 1.36 -5.57 29.02
N GLU A 192 0.38 -6.44 29.18
CA GLU A 192 -0.59 -6.77 28.13
C GLU A 192 -1.44 -5.55 27.75
N THR A 193 -1.80 -4.72 28.71
CA THR A 193 -2.58 -3.50 28.47
C THR A 193 -1.82 -2.52 27.56
N ILE A 194 -0.55 -2.25 27.86
CA ILE A 194 0.29 -1.36 27.04
C ILE A 194 0.46 -1.94 25.63
N TYR A 195 0.66 -3.25 25.52
CA TYR A 195 0.73 -3.93 24.23
C TYR A 195 -0.50 -3.67 23.35
N TRP A 196 -1.72 -3.77 23.90
CA TRP A 196 -2.95 -3.49 23.17
C TRP A 196 -3.10 -2.02 22.80
N ILE A 197 -2.75 -1.08 23.69
CA ILE A 197 -2.75 0.36 23.41
C ILE A 197 -1.82 0.68 22.24
N VAL A 198 -0.59 0.19 22.27
CA VAL A 198 0.40 0.34 21.20
C VAL A 198 -0.14 -0.25 19.89
N SER A 199 -0.74 -1.43 19.97
CA SER A 199 -1.30 -2.13 18.82
C SER A 199 -2.38 -1.31 18.12
N PHE A 200 -3.33 -0.76 18.87
CA PHE A 200 -4.39 0.10 18.30
C PHE A 200 -3.86 1.45 17.82
N ALA A 201 -2.88 2.04 18.51
CA ALA A 201 -2.26 3.29 18.08
C ALA A 201 -1.55 3.13 16.71
N ILE A 202 -0.82 2.04 16.51
CA ILE A 202 -0.18 1.73 15.23
C ILE A 202 -1.24 1.49 14.14
N PHE A 203 -2.34 0.79 14.44
CA PHE A 203 -3.41 0.57 13.47
C PHE A 203 -4.05 1.88 13.03
N ALA A 204 -4.38 2.77 13.98
CA ALA A 204 -4.89 4.10 13.70
C ALA A 204 -3.90 4.94 12.86
N ALA A 205 -2.61 4.87 13.19
CA ALA A 205 -1.58 5.55 12.42
C ALA A 205 -1.52 5.06 10.96
N ILE A 206 -1.61 3.75 10.73
CA ILE A 206 -1.66 3.18 9.36
C ILE A 206 -2.87 3.71 8.60
N MET A 207 -4.05 3.77 9.21
CA MET A 207 -5.26 4.31 8.58
C MET A 207 -5.09 5.79 8.20
N PHE A 208 -4.53 6.62 9.08
CA PHE A 208 -4.32 8.04 8.83
C PHE A 208 -3.26 8.27 7.74
N ILE A 209 -2.17 7.49 7.72
CA ILE A 209 -1.16 7.54 6.65
C ILE A 209 -1.80 7.16 5.32
N THR A 210 -2.57 6.08 5.26
CA THR A 210 -3.24 5.64 4.03
C THR A 210 -4.16 6.72 3.47
N MET A 211 -4.98 7.37 4.32
CA MET A 211 -5.83 8.48 3.88
C MET A 211 -5.02 9.68 3.36
N PHE A 212 -3.94 10.01 4.05
CA PHE A 212 -3.04 11.09 3.66
C PHE A 212 -2.34 10.79 2.32
N ASP A 213 -1.87 9.56 2.12
CA ASP A 213 -1.18 9.16 0.90
C ASP A 213 -2.12 9.11 -0.31
N ILE A 214 -3.35 8.62 -0.16
CA ILE A 214 -4.37 8.67 -1.22
C ILE A 214 -4.71 10.13 -1.58
N TRP A 215 -4.82 11.01 -0.59
CA TRP A 215 -5.04 12.44 -0.84
C TRP A 215 -3.86 13.10 -1.56
N ASN A 216 -2.61 12.76 -1.20
CA ASN A 216 -1.42 13.24 -1.92
C ASN A 216 -1.41 12.76 -3.37
N VAL A 217 -1.72 11.47 -3.59
CA VAL A 217 -1.86 10.91 -4.95
C VAL A 217 -2.92 11.66 -5.75
N LYS A 218 -4.08 11.96 -5.13
CA LYS A 218 -5.10 12.81 -5.76
C LYS A 218 -4.52 14.16 -6.21
N LYS A 219 -3.79 14.85 -5.34
CA LYS A 219 -3.17 16.14 -5.68
C LYS A 219 -2.20 16.04 -6.85
N ILE A 220 -1.36 15.01 -6.86
CA ILE A 220 -0.36 14.76 -7.90
C ILE A 220 -1.06 14.50 -9.25
N VAL A 221 -2.07 13.62 -9.25
CA VAL A 221 -2.82 13.27 -10.45
C VAL A 221 -3.57 14.48 -11.02
N THR A 222 -4.24 15.26 -10.15
CA THR A 222 -5.02 16.44 -10.58
C THR A 222 -4.15 17.64 -10.95
N SER A 223 -2.86 17.67 -10.61
CA SER A 223 -1.92 18.72 -11.01
C SER A 223 -1.47 18.63 -12.48
N GLY A 224 -1.87 17.58 -13.20
CA GLY A 224 -1.51 17.38 -14.60
C GLY A 224 -0.07 16.91 -14.83
N ALA A 225 0.61 16.44 -13.80
CA ALA A 225 1.93 15.82 -13.91
C ALA A 225 1.81 14.42 -14.55
N GLU A 226 1.62 14.37 -15.87
CA GLU A 226 1.50 13.11 -16.64
C GLU A 226 2.86 12.42 -16.87
N ASP A 227 3.65 12.20 -15.84
CA ASP A 227 4.83 11.35 -15.93
C ASP A 227 4.49 9.91 -15.52
N LYS A 228 4.80 8.94 -16.39
CA LYS A 228 4.63 7.51 -16.11
C LYS A 228 5.36 7.09 -14.82
N ASN A 229 6.52 7.68 -14.54
CA ASN A 229 7.28 7.39 -13.32
C ASN A 229 6.55 7.83 -12.06
N ILE A 230 5.86 8.98 -12.11
CA ILE A 230 5.03 9.46 -11.01
C ILE A 230 3.86 8.52 -10.77
N SER A 231 3.20 8.03 -11.83
CA SER A 231 2.12 7.05 -11.71
C SER A 231 2.59 5.72 -11.09
N TYR A 232 3.79 5.23 -11.46
CA TYR A 232 4.38 4.04 -10.86
C TYR A 232 4.69 4.23 -9.37
N TYR A 233 5.22 5.40 -9.01
CA TYR A 233 5.50 5.73 -7.61
C TYR A 233 4.23 5.88 -6.78
N CYS A 234 3.23 6.59 -7.27
CA CYS A 234 1.93 6.71 -6.62
C CYS A 234 1.29 5.34 -6.38
N ALA A 235 1.33 4.45 -7.39
CA ALA A 235 0.85 3.09 -7.27
C ALA A 235 1.62 2.29 -6.22
N PHE A 236 2.94 2.47 -6.15
CA PHE A 236 3.79 1.80 -5.17
C PHE A 236 3.49 2.26 -3.74
N VAL A 237 3.29 3.56 -3.50
CA VAL A 237 2.92 4.09 -2.17
C VAL A 237 1.59 3.49 -1.71
N ILE A 238 0.55 3.54 -2.56
CA ILE A 238 -0.77 2.98 -2.24
C ILE A 238 -0.71 1.45 -2.04
N TYR A 239 0.13 0.75 -2.83
CA TYR A 239 0.41 -0.68 -2.65
C TYR A 239 0.99 -0.98 -1.26
N LEU A 240 1.98 -0.21 -0.80
CA LEU A 240 2.57 -0.38 0.53
C LEU A 240 1.55 -0.19 1.65
N ASP A 241 0.67 0.80 1.51
CA ASP A 241 -0.38 1.05 2.49
C ASP A 241 -1.36 -0.10 2.57
N PHE A 242 -1.76 -0.66 1.42
CA PHE A 242 -2.61 -1.84 1.38
C PHE A 242 -1.97 -3.03 2.08
N ILE A 243 -0.69 -3.31 1.82
CA ILE A 243 0.04 -4.41 2.45
C ILE A 243 0.16 -4.22 3.97
N ARG A 244 0.48 -3.01 4.45
CA ARG A 244 0.55 -2.69 5.89
C ARG A 244 -0.79 -2.93 6.57
N LEU A 245 -1.87 -2.46 5.96
CA LEU A 245 -3.23 -2.63 6.46
C LEU A 245 -3.63 -4.11 6.47
N PHE A 246 -3.34 -4.84 5.40
CA PHE A 246 -3.60 -6.27 5.27
C PHE A 246 -2.91 -7.08 6.38
N ILE A 247 -1.60 -6.89 6.58
CA ILE A 247 -0.84 -7.60 7.62
C ILE A 247 -1.45 -7.29 8.99
N ARG A 248 -1.84 -6.06 9.24
CA ARG A 248 -2.41 -5.65 10.52
C ARG A 248 -3.78 -6.25 10.80
N ILE A 249 -4.65 -6.27 9.81
CA ILE A 249 -5.98 -6.88 9.91
C ILE A 249 -5.85 -8.40 10.06
N LEU A 250 -4.98 -9.04 9.28
CA LEU A 250 -4.72 -10.47 9.38
C LEU A 250 -4.20 -10.86 10.77
N TYR A 251 -3.30 -10.05 11.33
CA TYR A 251 -2.80 -10.24 12.70
C TYR A 251 -3.93 -10.22 13.74
N TYR A 252 -4.86 -9.24 13.67
CA TYR A 252 -6.00 -9.20 14.59
C TYR A 252 -6.93 -10.38 14.41
N LEU A 253 -7.23 -10.76 13.17
CA LEU A 253 -8.05 -11.93 12.90
C LEU A 253 -7.39 -13.21 13.43
N ALA A 254 -6.08 -13.39 13.24
CA ALA A 254 -5.35 -14.54 13.77
C ALA A 254 -5.47 -14.66 15.28
N ILE A 255 -5.34 -13.56 16.05
CA ILE A 255 -5.53 -13.55 17.50
C ILE A 255 -6.98 -13.93 17.90
N ILE A 256 -7.98 -13.35 17.22
CA ILE A 256 -9.39 -13.62 17.51
C ILE A 256 -9.71 -15.10 17.28
N PHE A 257 -9.22 -15.66 16.17
CA PHE A 257 -9.46 -17.05 15.85
C PHE A 257 -8.67 -18.02 16.75
N ALA A 258 -7.45 -17.67 17.17
CA ALA A 258 -6.67 -18.46 18.10
C ALA A 258 -7.34 -18.58 19.50
N LYS A 259 -8.02 -17.52 19.95
CA LYS A 259 -8.77 -17.53 21.23
C LYS A 259 -10.07 -18.34 21.17
N ARG A 260 -10.54 -18.73 19.99
CA ARG A 260 -11.79 -19.51 19.81
C ARG A 260 -11.56 -21.03 19.73
N LYS A 261 -10.32 -21.47 19.60
CA LYS A 261 -9.91 -22.88 19.71
C LYS A 261 -9.54 -23.20 21.15
#